data_93edf5c2fad7eca43989dd8f1bd711a1
#
_entry.id   93edf5c2fad7eca43989dd8f1bd711a1
#
_cell.length_a   1.000
_cell.length_b   1.000
_cell.length_c   1.000
_cell.angle_alpha   90.00
_cell.angle_beta   90.00
_cell.angle_gamma   90.00
#
_symmetry.space_group_name_H-M   'P 1'
#
loop_
_entity.id
_entity.type
_entity.pdbx_description
1 polymer ?
#
loop_
_entity_poly.entity_id
_entity_poly.type
_entity_poly.pdbx_seq_one_letter_code
_entity_poly.pdbx_strand_id
1 'polypeptide(L)'
;MALILLDKSAWVRGGAELLDYGELCMCAITRMEILYSARSADDYATLEEDLAAHRDLRIDYATISAAESAQRELAAAGHHRVSLPDLVIGACAQQHGADVLHVDRHFDLLAETFGFRSIRLR
;
A
#
# COMPACT_ATOMS: atom_id res chain seq x y z
N MET A 1 10.09 -13.47 8.74
CA MET A 1 10.22 -12.01 8.59
C MET A 1 8.86 -11.44 8.18
N ALA A 2 8.44 -10.35 8.79
CA ALA A 2 7.16 -9.72 8.46
C ALA A 2 7.17 -9.18 7.03
N LEU A 3 6.04 -9.33 6.34
CA LEU A 3 5.84 -8.69 5.04
C LEU A 3 5.38 -7.26 5.28
N ILE A 4 6.03 -6.31 4.64
CA ILE A 4 5.76 -4.88 4.79
C ILE A 4 5.37 -4.32 3.43
N LEU A 5 4.10 -4.00 3.27
CA LEU A 5 3.62 -3.34 2.06
C LEU A 5 3.89 -1.84 2.16
N LEU A 6 4.70 -1.33 1.24
CA LEU A 6 5.05 0.09 1.21
C LEU A 6 3.95 0.89 0.52
N ASP A 7 3.45 1.92 1.19
CA ASP A 7 2.69 2.96 0.54
C ASP A 7 3.63 3.94 -0.16
N LYS A 8 3.13 4.65 -1.17
CA LYS A 8 3.91 5.66 -1.88
C LYS A 8 4.55 6.67 -0.91
N SER A 9 3.81 7.07 0.14
CA SER A 9 4.30 8.04 1.12
C SER A 9 5.57 7.56 1.82
N ALA A 10 5.65 6.28 2.15
CA ALA A 10 6.84 5.68 2.76
C ALA A 10 7.98 5.57 1.75
N TRP A 11 7.67 5.18 0.51
CA TRP A 11 8.66 5.10 -0.56
C TRP A 11 9.34 6.45 -0.81
N VAL A 12 8.54 7.52 -0.91
CA VAL A 12 9.05 8.89 -1.13
C VAL A 12 9.93 9.35 0.03
N ARG A 13 9.55 9.04 1.27
CA ARG A 13 10.38 9.33 2.44
C ARG A 13 11.70 8.60 2.34
N GLY A 14 11.69 7.33 1.91
CA GLY A 14 12.87 6.51 1.68
C GLY A 14 13.72 6.29 2.91
N GLY A 15 14.96 5.87 2.67
CA GLY A 15 15.95 5.67 3.70
C GLY A 15 16.24 4.19 3.95
N ALA A 16 17.46 3.91 4.37
CA ALA A 16 17.90 2.54 4.64
C ALA A 16 17.14 1.91 5.81
N GLU A 17 16.62 2.72 6.72
CA GLU A 17 15.87 2.26 7.88
C GLU A 17 14.57 1.53 7.51
N LEU A 18 14.07 1.68 6.29
CA LEU A 18 12.89 0.94 5.84
C LEU A 18 13.11 -0.57 5.92
N LEU A 19 14.34 -1.01 5.69
CA LEU A 19 14.70 -2.43 5.74
C LEU A 19 14.61 -3.03 7.15
N ASP A 20 14.63 -2.19 8.17
CA ASP A 20 14.56 -2.64 9.56
C ASP A 20 13.18 -3.17 9.94
N TYR A 21 12.15 -2.82 9.18
CA TYR A 21 10.78 -3.21 9.48
C TYR A 21 10.44 -4.64 9.06
N GLY A 22 11.09 -5.14 8.02
CA GLY A 22 10.83 -6.47 7.51
C GLY A 22 11.14 -6.59 6.02
N GLU A 23 10.50 -7.55 5.36
CA GLU A 23 10.61 -7.72 3.91
C GLU A 23 9.72 -6.70 3.21
N LEU A 24 10.33 -5.78 2.47
CA LEU A 24 9.60 -4.72 1.76
C LEU A 24 8.92 -5.28 0.52
N CYS A 25 7.62 -5.01 0.41
CA CYS A 25 6.78 -5.50 -0.67
C CYS A 25 6.08 -4.34 -1.37
N MET A 26 5.69 -4.56 -2.60
CA MET A 26 4.89 -3.65 -3.40
C MET A 26 3.67 -4.39 -3.94
N CYS A 27 2.61 -3.66 -4.24
CA CYS A 27 1.52 -4.17 -5.06
C CYS A 27 1.38 -3.28 -6.30
N ALA A 28 0.57 -3.72 -7.26
CA ALA A 28 0.40 -2.99 -8.51
C ALA A 28 -0.05 -1.55 -8.28
N ILE A 29 -0.95 -1.32 -7.32
CA ILE A 29 -1.46 0.02 -7.02
C ILE A 29 -0.33 0.93 -6.51
N THR A 30 0.46 0.46 -5.56
CA THR A 30 1.58 1.24 -5.03
C THR A 30 2.60 1.56 -6.13
N ARG A 31 2.92 0.56 -6.97
CA ARG A 31 3.82 0.79 -8.11
C ARG A 31 3.27 1.85 -9.06
N MET A 32 1.99 1.74 -9.42
CA MET A 32 1.36 2.68 -10.35
C MET A 32 1.34 4.10 -9.79
N GLU A 33 1.08 4.26 -8.51
CA GLU A 33 1.09 5.57 -7.85
C GLU A 33 2.49 6.20 -7.87
N ILE A 34 3.52 5.39 -7.61
CA ILE A 34 4.91 5.86 -7.66
C ILE A 34 5.30 6.22 -9.10
N LEU A 35 4.98 5.35 -10.06
CA LEU A 35 5.30 5.55 -11.47
C LEU A 35 4.54 6.74 -12.07
N TYR A 36 3.36 7.04 -11.55
CA TYR A 36 2.58 8.21 -11.96
C TYR A 36 3.35 9.52 -11.74
N SER A 37 4.28 9.55 -10.80
CA SER A 37 5.09 10.74 -10.50
C SER A 37 6.31 10.89 -11.42
N ALA A 38 6.54 9.96 -12.34
CA ALA A 38 7.67 10.03 -13.28
C ALA A 38 7.59 11.28 -14.15
N ARG A 39 8.74 11.91 -14.39
CA ARG A 39 8.83 13.18 -15.12
C ARG A 39 9.15 12.99 -16.60
N SER A 40 9.56 11.79 -17.00
CA SER A 40 9.96 11.47 -18.37
C SER A 40 9.90 9.96 -18.57
N ALA A 41 10.04 9.50 -19.82
CA ALA A 41 10.14 8.08 -20.12
C ALA A 41 11.37 7.43 -19.46
N ASP A 42 12.48 8.14 -19.42
CA ASP A 42 13.71 7.64 -18.79
C ASP A 42 13.55 7.54 -17.28
N ASP A 43 12.94 8.53 -16.65
CA ASP A 43 12.65 8.52 -15.23
C ASP A 43 11.69 7.37 -14.88
N TYR A 44 10.67 7.15 -15.70
CA TYR A 44 9.75 6.03 -15.54
C TYR A 44 10.49 4.70 -15.56
N ALA A 45 11.37 4.50 -16.54
CA ALA A 45 12.14 3.26 -16.67
C ALA A 45 13.05 3.03 -15.46
N THR A 46 13.69 4.07 -14.95
CA THR A 46 14.54 3.99 -13.76
C THR A 46 13.73 3.62 -12.52
N LEU A 47 12.59 4.26 -12.31
CA LEU A 47 11.69 3.93 -11.20
C LEU A 47 11.18 2.50 -11.31
N GLU A 48 10.82 2.06 -12.51
CA GLU A 48 10.32 0.71 -12.74
C GLU A 48 11.37 -0.34 -12.37
N GLU A 49 12.62 -0.11 -12.72
CA GLU A 49 13.74 -0.96 -12.32
C GLU A 49 13.89 -1.03 -10.80
N ASP A 50 13.85 0.13 -10.14
CA ASP A 50 13.98 0.20 -8.69
C ASP A 50 12.85 -0.57 -7.99
N LEU A 51 11.63 -0.42 -8.49
CA LEU A 51 10.47 -1.09 -7.90
C LEU A 51 10.48 -2.61 -8.13
N ALA A 52 11.06 -3.07 -9.23
CA ALA A 52 11.15 -4.49 -9.55
C ALA A 52 12.00 -5.28 -8.55
N ALA A 53 12.83 -4.61 -7.76
CA ALA A 53 13.66 -5.26 -6.74
C ALA A 53 12.85 -5.74 -5.53
N HIS A 54 11.60 -5.28 -5.37
CA HIS A 54 10.75 -5.61 -4.23
C HIS A 54 9.77 -6.72 -4.59
N ARG A 55 9.44 -7.53 -3.58
CA ARG A 55 8.46 -8.60 -3.73
C ARG A 55 7.09 -8.03 -4.10
N ASP A 56 6.45 -8.65 -5.08
CA ASP A 56 5.09 -8.30 -5.48
C ASP A 56 4.06 -9.04 -4.61
N LEU A 57 3.09 -8.30 -4.09
CA LEU A 57 1.90 -8.86 -3.47
C LEU A 57 0.76 -8.76 -4.48
N ARG A 58 0.35 -9.89 -5.02
CA ARG A 58 -0.61 -9.94 -6.12
C ARG A 58 -2.00 -9.44 -5.72
N ILE A 59 -2.56 -8.61 -6.59
CA ILE A 59 -3.95 -8.16 -6.52
C ILE A 59 -4.75 -9.01 -7.49
N ASP A 60 -5.79 -9.65 -6.98
CA ASP A 60 -6.69 -10.48 -7.80
C ASP A 60 -8.15 -10.10 -7.53
N TYR A 61 -9.07 -10.90 -8.04
CA TYR A 61 -10.51 -10.64 -7.85
C TYR A 61 -10.88 -10.59 -6.36
N ALA A 62 -10.31 -11.49 -5.55
CA ALA A 62 -10.61 -11.54 -4.11
C ALA A 62 -10.17 -10.25 -3.41
N THR A 63 -9.04 -9.66 -3.82
CA THR A 63 -8.56 -8.38 -3.29
C THR A 63 -9.57 -7.27 -3.56
N ILE A 64 -10.04 -7.17 -4.79
CA ILE A 64 -11.01 -6.14 -5.19
C ILE A 64 -12.35 -6.35 -4.48
N SER A 65 -12.79 -7.58 -4.37
CA SER A 65 -14.04 -7.91 -3.67
C SER A 65 -13.97 -7.51 -2.19
N ALA A 66 -12.84 -7.76 -1.54
CA ALA A 66 -12.61 -7.34 -0.16
C ALA A 66 -12.60 -5.80 -0.03
N ALA A 67 -12.01 -5.11 -0.99
CA ALA A 67 -12.00 -3.64 -1.02
C ALA A 67 -13.42 -3.08 -1.15
N GLU A 68 -14.25 -3.67 -2.01
CA GLU A 68 -15.66 -3.26 -2.16
C GLU A 68 -16.43 -3.47 -0.87
N SER A 69 -16.24 -4.60 -0.20
CA SER A 69 -16.90 -4.88 1.07
C SER A 69 -16.51 -3.89 2.15
N ALA A 70 -15.22 -3.57 2.23
CA ALA A 70 -14.70 -2.59 3.18
C ALA A 70 -15.25 -1.19 2.89
N GLN A 71 -15.37 -0.81 1.62
CA GLN A 71 -15.96 0.47 1.24
C GLN A 71 -17.38 0.58 1.76
N ARG A 72 -18.17 -0.49 1.62
CA ARG A 72 -19.55 -0.53 2.11
C ARG A 72 -19.63 -0.37 3.63
N GLU A 73 -18.76 -1.07 4.36
CA GLU A 73 -18.70 -0.95 5.82
C GLU A 73 -18.31 0.46 6.26
N LEU A 74 -17.32 1.04 5.61
CA LEU A 74 -16.87 2.40 5.91
C LEU A 74 -17.94 3.43 5.61
N ALA A 75 -18.65 3.28 4.50
CA ALA A 75 -19.77 4.16 4.15
C ALA A 75 -20.87 4.10 5.19
N ALA A 76 -21.20 2.92 5.70
CA ALA A 76 -22.20 2.74 6.75
C ALA A 76 -21.80 3.42 8.05
N ALA A 77 -20.48 3.53 8.30
CA ALA A 77 -19.93 4.20 9.48
C ALA A 77 -19.66 5.70 9.24
N GLY A 78 -20.03 6.24 8.08
CA GLY A 78 -19.82 7.65 7.75
C GLY A 78 -18.49 7.97 7.07
N HIS A 79 -17.71 6.97 6.69
CA HIS A 79 -16.37 7.12 6.09
C HIS A 79 -16.37 6.73 4.60
N HIS A 80 -17.27 7.29 3.81
CA HIS A 80 -17.45 6.90 2.40
C HIS A 80 -16.42 7.53 1.44
N ARG A 81 -15.52 8.40 1.93
CA ARG A 81 -14.55 9.12 1.08
C ARG A 81 -13.11 8.59 1.20
N VAL A 82 -12.94 7.39 1.69
CA VAL A 82 -11.62 6.75 1.67
C VAL A 82 -11.24 6.51 0.20
N SER A 83 -10.00 6.85 -0.16
CA SER A 83 -9.55 6.75 -1.54
C SER A 83 -9.57 5.30 -2.03
N LEU A 84 -9.91 5.12 -3.32
CA LEU A 84 -9.94 3.79 -3.92
C LEU A 84 -8.58 3.09 -3.87
N PRO A 85 -7.45 3.76 -4.20
CA PRO A 85 -6.14 3.12 -4.06
C PRO A 85 -5.87 2.62 -2.64
N ASP A 86 -6.19 3.40 -1.63
CA ASP A 86 -5.94 3.02 -0.23
C ASP A 86 -6.79 1.82 0.18
N LEU A 87 -8.03 1.75 -0.28
CA LEU A 87 -8.90 0.57 -0.06
C LEU A 87 -8.27 -0.70 -0.63
N VAL A 88 -7.74 -0.63 -1.84
CA VAL A 88 -7.14 -1.78 -2.49
C VAL A 88 -5.83 -2.17 -1.81
N ILE A 89 -5.02 -1.19 -1.40
CA ILE A 89 -3.79 -1.44 -0.64
C ILE A 89 -4.11 -2.14 0.68
N GLY A 90 -5.12 -1.65 1.41
CA GLY A 90 -5.54 -2.27 2.66
C GLY A 90 -6.03 -3.71 2.48
N ALA A 91 -6.84 -3.95 1.45
CA ALA A 91 -7.31 -5.30 1.13
C ALA A 91 -6.16 -6.24 0.76
N CYS A 92 -5.19 -5.73 0.01
CA CYS A 92 -4.00 -6.49 -0.39
C CYS A 92 -3.16 -6.86 0.85
N ALA A 93 -2.97 -5.92 1.77
CA ALA A 93 -2.26 -6.18 3.02
C ALA A 93 -2.94 -7.27 3.83
N GLN A 94 -4.26 -7.20 3.98
CA GLN A 94 -5.03 -8.22 4.68
C GLN A 94 -4.88 -9.60 4.03
N GLN A 95 -5.02 -9.65 2.72
CA GLN A 95 -4.97 -10.90 1.96
C GLN A 95 -3.64 -11.62 2.12
N HIS A 96 -2.55 -10.88 2.15
CA HIS A 96 -1.20 -11.44 2.20
C HIS A 96 -0.60 -11.49 3.62
N GLY A 97 -1.34 -11.07 4.63
CA GLY A 97 -0.82 -11.00 5.99
C GLY A 97 0.32 -10.01 6.14
N ALA A 98 0.30 -8.93 5.37
CA ALA A 98 1.31 -7.89 5.41
C ALA A 98 0.88 -6.73 6.30
N ASP A 99 1.86 -6.02 6.86
CA ASP A 99 1.65 -4.73 7.51
C ASP A 99 1.82 -3.62 6.48
N VAL A 100 1.28 -2.44 6.74
CA VAL A 100 1.41 -1.29 5.83
C VAL A 100 2.32 -0.24 6.47
N LEU A 101 3.37 0.14 5.74
CA LEU A 101 4.29 1.20 6.14
C LEU A 101 3.96 2.47 5.35
N HIS A 102 3.68 3.55 6.06
CA HIS A 102 3.16 4.79 5.48
C HIS A 102 3.54 6.02 6.30
N VAL A 103 3.16 7.19 5.81
CA VAL A 103 3.33 8.47 6.52
C VAL A 103 1.97 9.15 6.77
N ASP A 104 0.88 8.52 6.33
CA ASP A 104 -0.46 9.11 6.30
C ASP A 104 -1.42 8.46 7.31
N ARG A 105 -2.25 9.28 7.98
CA ARG A 105 -3.24 8.81 8.96
C ARG A 105 -4.33 7.91 8.39
N HIS A 106 -4.56 7.97 7.09
CA HIS A 106 -5.65 7.21 6.45
C HIS A 106 -5.56 5.71 6.72
N PHE A 107 -4.34 5.18 6.84
CA PHE A 107 -4.14 3.75 7.07
C PHE A 107 -4.49 3.29 8.47
N ASP A 108 -4.57 4.18 9.46
CA ASP A 108 -5.00 3.81 10.80
C ASP A 108 -6.47 3.36 10.81
N LEU A 109 -7.33 4.08 10.09
CA LEU A 109 -8.73 3.69 9.92
C LEU A 109 -8.86 2.38 9.13
N LEU A 110 -8.09 2.24 8.07
CA LEU A 110 -8.10 1.03 7.25
C LEU A 110 -7.57 -0.18 8.01
N ALA A 111 -6.59 0.03 8.89
CA ALA A 111 -6.06 -1.04 9.75
C ALA A 111 -7.14 -1.64 10.65
N GLU A 112 -8.02 -0.81 11.19
CA GLU A 112 -9.14 -1.28 12.00
C GLU A 112 -10.10 -2.13 11.17
N THR A 113 -10.38 -1.70 9.94
CA THR A 113 -11.32 -2.39 9.05
C THR A 113 -10.75 -3.71 8.53
N PHE A 114 -9.49 -3.73 8.10
CA PHE A 114 -8.86 -4.90 7.48
C PHE A 114 -8.06 -5.76 8.43
N GLY A 115 -7.71 -5.27 9.61
CA GLY A 115 -6.99 -6.02 10.61
C GLY A 115 -5.48 -6.14 10.38
N PHE A 116 -4.88 -5.35 9.47
CA PHE A 116 -3.42 -5.29 9.34
C PHE A 116 -2.83 -4.33 10.38
N ARG A 117 -1.52 -4.42 10.59
CA ARG A 117 -0.82 -3.47 11.46
C ARG A 117 -0.39 -2.26 10.63
N SER A 118 -0.83 -1.08 11.05
CA SER A 118 -0.46 0.19 10.45
C SER A 118 0.83 0.68 11.11
N ILE A 119 1.88 0.87 10.30
CA ILE A 119 3.18 1.36 10.78
C ILE A 119 3.41 2.73 10.17
N ARG A 120 3.45 3.74 11.03
CA ARG A 120 3.62 5.12 10.58
C ARG A 120 5.08 5.55 10.73
N LEU A 121 5.68 5.98 9.63
CA LEU A 121 7.01 6.59 9.65
C LEU A 121 6.91 8.01 10.23
N ARG A 122 7.92 8.38 10.95
CA ARG A 122 8.05 9.72 11.52
C ARG A 122 8.87 10.66 10.65
#